data_75aa8585dea2a438bc136a7d4472c2cd
#
_entry.id   75aa8585dea2a438bc136a7d4472c2cd
#
_cell.length_a   1.000
_cell.length_b   1.000
_cell.length_c   1.000
_cell.angle_alpha   90.00
_cell.angle_beta   90.00
_cell.angle_gamma   90.00
#
_symmetry.space_group_name_H-M   'P 1'
#
loop_
_entity.id
_entity.type
_entity.pdbx_description
1 polymer ?
#
loop_
_entity_poly.entity_id
_entity_poly.type
_entity_poly.pdbx_seq_one_letter_code
_entity_poly.pdbx_strand_id
1 'polypeptide(L)'
;SAGTHLLDGYDALRFARTRHNDNDYLRVERQLQVIRAVRNRLGDPAVLQYVISQAPNIWSQLSNNVVSNLKPQDAVYVGISLMNITEDNLAFGSLNEEYSYFYGTTSGTVRIPDRERLAELLVNIFGEGY
;
A
#
# COMPACT_ATOMS: atom_id res chain seq x y z
N SER A 1 19.89 11.01 6.44
CA SER A 1 20.77 9.84 6.36
C SER A 1 19.98 8.60 6.00
N ALA A 2 20.58 7.68 5.24
CA ALA A 2 19.99 6.38 4.96
C ALA A 2 19.93 5.54 6.25
N GLY A 3 18.89 4.74 6.45
CA GLY A 3 18.73 3.87 7.61
C GLY A 3 17.29 3.72 8.06
N THR A 4 17.09 2.93 9.11
CA THR A 4 15.77 2.77 9.74
C THR A 4 15.51 3.96 10.66
N HIS A 5 14.40 4.65 10.43
CA HIS A 5 13.99 5.83 11.19
C HIS A 5 12.60 5.60 11.79
N LEU A 6 12.44 6.04 13.04
CA LEU A 6 11.12 6.13 13.64
C LEU A 6 10.46 7.42 13.14
N LEU A 7 9.37 7.28 12.40
CA LEU A 7 8.58 8.39 11.89
C LEU A 7 7.28 8.50 12.68
N ASP A 8 6.85 9.72 12.97
CA ASP A 8 5.48 9.96 13.41
C ASP A 8 4.51 9.91 12.20
N GLY A 9 3.21 10.03 12.46
CA GLY A 9 2.19 9.93 11.40
C GLY A 9 2.32 11.04 10.34
N TYR A 10 2.74 12.25 10.74
CA TYR A 10 2.93 13.36 9.83
C TYR A 10 4.14 13.15 8.93
N ASP A 11 5.26 12.72 9.48
CA ASP A 11 6.48 12.44 8.74
C ASP A 11 6.34 11.21 7.85
N ALA A 12 5.61 10.17 8.29
CA ALA A 12 5.27 9.01 7.46
C ALA A 12 4.43 9.43 6.25
N LEU A 13 3.45 10.32 6.43
CA LEU A 13 2.65 10.86 5.35
C LEU A 13 3.48 11.71 4.38
N ARG A 14 4.37 12.55 4.89
CA ARG A 14 5.31 13.34 4.07
C ARG A 14 6.21 12.42 3.25
N PHE A 15 6.80 11.39 3.87
CA PHE A 15 7.63 10.41 3.20
C PHE A 15 6.89 9.71 2.05
N ALA A 16 5.64 9.25 2.29
CA ALA A 16 4.80 8.62 1.27
C ALA A 16 4.41 9.57 0.11
N ARG A 17 4.32 10.88 0.37
CA ARG A 17 3.90 11.90 -0.61
C ARG A 17 5.05 12.59 -1.34
N THR A 18 6.28 12.42 -0.89
CA THR A 18 7.45 13.11 -1.47
C THR A 18 7.59 12.80 -2.95
N ARG A 19 7.77 13.86 -3.76
CA ARG A 19 7.97 13.83 -5.21
C ARG A 19 9.29 14.50 -5.62
N HIS A 20 10.34 14.40 -4.80
CA HIS A 20 11.62 15.04 -5.09
C HIS A 20 12.33 14.30 -6.24
N ASN A 21 12.25 14.84 -7.46
CA ASN A 21 12.89 14.35 -8.70
C ASN A 21 12.74 12.85 -8.96
N ASP A 22 11.80 12.20 -8.27
CA ASP A 22 11.56 10.77 -8.34
C ASP A 22 10.45 10.48 -9.35
N ASN A 23 10.58 9.36 -10.02
CA ASN A 23 9.48 8.83 -10.81
C ASN A 23 8.35 8.31 -9.89
N ASP A 24 7.17 8.13 -10.45
CA ASP A 24 6.00 7.66 -9.70
C ASP A 24 6.21 6.28 -9.04
N TYR A 25 7.14 5.46 -9.54
CA TYR A 25 7.46 4.14 -9.00
C TYR A 25 8.12 4.22 -7.63
N LEU A 26 9.08 5.11 -7.44
CA LEU A 26 9.72 5.32 -6.13
C LEU A 26 8.71 5.84 -5.09
N ARG A 27 7.70 6.59 -5.53
CA ARG A 27 6.61 6.98 -4.65
C ARG A 27 5.78 5.78 -4.21
N VAL A 28 5.42 4.87 -5.14
CA VAL A 28 4.69 3.64 -4.81
C VAL A 28 5.49 2.76 -3.85
N GLU A 29 6.78 2.61 -4.05
CA GLU A 29 7.64 1.88 -3.13
C GLU A 29 7.63 2.47 -1.71
N ARG A 30 7.74 3.80 -1.58
CA ARG A 30 7.63 4.47 -0.27
C ARG A 30 6.27 4.25 0.38
N GLN A 31 5.19 4.28 -0.39
CA GLN A 31 3.85 3.98 0.11
C GLN A 31 3.76 2.54 0.63
N LEU A 32 4.30 1.57 -0.10
CA LEU A 32 4.37 0.17 0.33
C LEU A 32 5.22 0.01 1.59
N GLN A 33 6.34 0.72 1.72
CA GLN A 33 7.16 0.71 2.93
C GLN A 33 6.37 1.20 4.15
N VAL A 34 5.58 2.27 4.01
CA VAL A 34 4.72 2.78 5.09
C VAL A 34 3.64 1.76 5.44
N ILE A 35 2.99 1.12 4.46
CA ILE A 35 1.98 0.09 4.70
C ILE A 35 2.58 -1.09 5.47
N ARG A 36 3.75 -1.57 5.06
CA ARG A 36 4.47 -2.65 5.76
C ARG A 36 4.83 -2.26 7.19
N ALA A 37 5.33 -1.04 7.39
CA ALA A 37 5.68 -0.53 8.72
C ALA A 37 4.46 -0.45 9.64
N VAL A 38 3.31 0.02 9.13
CA VAL A 38 2.05 0.05 9.89
C VAL A 38 1.61 -1.37 10.27
N ARG A 39 1.63 -2.31 9.31
CA ARG A 39 1.30 -3.71 9.59
C ARG A 39 2.20 -4.31 10.67
N ASN A 40 3.51 -4.13 10.56
CA ASN A 40 4.46 -4.65 11.54
C ASN A 40 4.22 -4.03 12.93
N ARG A 41 3.85 -2.75 12.98
CA ARG A 41 3.53 -2.06 14.22
C ARG A 41 2.24 -2.59 14.87
N LEU A 42 1.25 -2.98 14.07
CA LEU A 42 0.00 -3.58 14.54
C LEU A 42 0.21 -5.01 15.09
N GLY A 43 1.32 -5.66 14.80
CA GLY A 43 1.73 -6.92 15.43
C GLY A 43 2.09 -6.79 16.92
N ASP A 44 2.35 -5.57 17.41
CA ASP A 44 2.53 -5.29 18.84
C ASP A 44 1.16 -5.24 19.55
N PRO A 45 0.88 -6.11 20.54
CA PRO A 45 -0.41 -6.17 21.22
C PRO A 45 -0.82 -4.84 21.88
N ALA A 46 0.14 -4.07 22.40
CA ALA A 46 -0.15 -2.78 23.03
C ALA A 46 -0.59 -1.73 22.00
N VAL A 47 0.06 -1.72 20.82
CA VAL A 47 -0.32 -0.85 19.71
C VAL A 47 -1.69 -1.25 19.16
N LEU A 48 -1.94 -2.53 19.00
CA LEU A 48 -3.22 -3.05 18.54
C LEU A 48 -4.36 -2.65 19.49
N GLN A 49 -4.17 -2.84 20.79
CA GLN A 49 -5.17 -2.45 21.80
C GLN A 49 -5.47 -0.95 21.74
N TYR A 50 -4.43 -0.12 21.56
CA TYR A 50 -4.59 1.32 21.36
C TYR A 50 -5.41 1.64 20.10
N VAL A 51 -5.08 1.03 18.96
CA VAL A 51 -5.81 1.23 17.69
C VAL A 51 -7.28 0.80 17.83
N ILE A 52 -7.55 -0.32 18.47
CA ILE A 52 -8.92 -0.78 18.74
C ILE A 52 -9.68 0.24 19.60
N SER A 53 -9.05 0.80 20.62
CA SER A 53 -9.66 1.85 21.45
C SER A 53 -9.99 3.12 20.66
N GLN A 54 -9.24 3.42 19.60
CA GLN A 54 -9.45 4.56 18.73
C GLN A 54 -10.34 4.24 17.51
N ALA A 55 -10.80 3.00 17.36
CA ALA A 55 -11.58 2.58 16.18
C ALA A 55 -12.79 3.47 15.85
N PRO A 56 -13.59 3.97 16.82
CA PRO A 56 -14.69 4.89 16.53
C PRO A 56 -14.22 6.20 15.90
N ASN A 57 -13.10 6.76 16.37
CA ASN A 57 -12.53 8.00 15.85
C ASN A 57 -11.96 7.79 14.45
N ILE A 58 -11.24 6.68 14.25
CA ILE A 58 -10.67 6.31 12.93
C ILE A 58 -11.81 6.10 11.93
N TRP A 59 -12.86 5.39 12.33
CA TRP A 59 -14.02 5.16 11.49
C TRP A 59 -14.74 6.46 11.09
N SER A 60 -14.95 7.36 12.03
CA SER A 60 -15.55 8.66 11.77
C SER A 60 -14.76 9.46 10.72
N GLN A 61 -13.43 9.46 10.83
CA GLN A 61 -12.57 10.15 9.86
C GLN A 61 -12.58 9.46 8.48
N LEU A 62 -12.58 8.13 8.44
CA LEU A 62 -12.64 7.38 7.19
C LEU A 62 -13.98 7.58 6.48
N SER A 63 -15.09 7.48 7.18
CA SER A 63 -16.44 7.61 6.61
C SER A 63 -16.72 9.02 6.05
N ASN A 64 -16.04 10.03 6.54
CA ASN A 64 -16.13 11.39 6.02
C ASN A 64 -15.32 11.61 4.72
N ASN A 65 -14.34 10.74 4.44
CA ASN A 65 -13.40 10.92 3.33
C ASN A 65 -13.45 9.79 2.30
N VAL A 66 -14.10 8.68 2.62
CA VAL A 66 -14.17 7.49 1.76
C VAL A 66 -15.63 7.07 1.63
N VAL A 67 -16.10 7.02 0.38
CA VAL A 67 -17.44 6.45 0.08
C VAL A 67 -17.28 4.92 -0.01
N SER A 68 -17.90 4.19 0.91
CA SER A 68 -17.85 2.74 0.96
C SER A 68 -19.18 2.17 1.48
N ASN A 69 -19.52 0.96 1.05
CA ASN A 69 -20.62 0.17 1.60
C ASN A 69 -20.18 -0.71 2.78
N LEU A 70 -18.92 -0.66 3.18
CA LEU A 70 -18.39 -1.34 4.35
C LEU A 70 -19.02 -0.78 5.62
N LYS A 71 -19.50 -1.68 6.50
CA LYS A 71 -19.94 -1.32 7.83
C LYS A 71 -18.77 -1.39 8.82
N PRO A 72 -18.82 -0.70 9.97
CA PRO A 72 -17.75 -0.74 10.99
C PRO A 72 -17.36 -2.16 11.40
N GLN A 73 -18.34 -3.03 11.57
CA GLN A 73 -18.13 -4.43 11.92
C GLN A 73 -17.39 -5.22 10.85
N ASP A 74 -17.67 -4.95 9.58
CA ASP A 74 -17.02 -5.61 8.45
C ASP A 74 -15.55 -5.18 8.37
N ALA A 75 -15.26 -3.90 8.62
CA ALA A 75 -13.91 -3.37 8.69
C ALA A 75 -13.08 -4.01 9.81
N VAL A 76 -13.67 -4.22 10.98
CA VAL A 76 -13.03 -4.93 12.10
C VAL A 76 -12.75 -6.38 11.73
N TYR A 77 -13.72 -7.08 11.11
CA TYR A 77 -13.57 -8.46 10.68
C TYR A 77 -12.44 -8.60 9.65
N VAL A 78 -12.43 -7.75 8.62
CA VAL A 78 -11.35 -7.70 7.62
C VAL A 78 -10.00 -7.40 8.27
N GLY A 79 -9.95 -6.44 9.20
CA GLY A 79 -8.73 -6.09 9.92
C GLY A 79 -8.15 -7.27 10.70
N ILE A 80 -8.98 -7.99 11.45
CA ILE A 80 -8.57 -9.19 12.19
C ILE A 80 -8.10 -10.29 11.23
N SER A 81 -8.81 -10.50 10.11
CA SER A 81 -8.43 -11.49 9.11
C SER A 81 -7.06 -11.18 8.49
N LEU A 82 -6.80 -9.92 8.16
CA LEU A 82 -5.51 -9.47 7.62
C LEU A 82 -4.36 -9.63 8.62
N MET A 83 -4.61 -9.49 9.91
CA MET A 83 -3.60 -9.70 10.95
C MET A 83 -3.17 -11.16 11.09
N ASN A 84 -4.07 -12.09 10.79
CA ASN A 84 -3.78 -13.53 10.83
C ASN A 84 -2.99 -14.03 9.60
N ILE A 85 -2.81 -13.18 8.58
CA ILE A 85 -1.99 -13.53 7.41
C ILE A 85 -0.52 -13.38 7.80
N THR A 86 0.24 -14.46 7.70
CA THR A 86 1.69 -14.46 7.93
C THR A 86 2.41 -13.71 6.81
N GLU A 87 3.62 -13.24 7.08
CA GLU A 87 4.41 -12.47 6.10
C GLU A 87 4.68 -13.27 4.82
N ASP A 88 4.88 -14.58 4.94
CA ASP A 88 5.10 -15.51 3.83
C ASP A 88 3.87 -15.67 2.91
N ASN A 89 2.68 -15.34 3.41
CA ASN A 89 1.43 -15.38 2.64
C ASN A 89 1.00 -14.01 2.12
N LEU A 90 1.88 -13.00 2.18
CA LEU A 90 1.66 -11.67 1.64
C LEU A 90 2.50 -11.46 0.40
N ALA A 91 1.83 -11.36 -0.75
CA ALA A 91 2.45 -10.93 -1.98
C ALA A 91 2.20 -9.42 -2.20
N PHE A 92 3.26 -8.69 -2.52
CA PHE A 92 3.18 -7.29 -2.92
C PHE A 92 3.66 -7.18 -4.35
N GLY A 93 2.82 -6.62 -5.21
CA GLY A 93 3.19 -6.29 -6.57
C GLY A 93 3.05 -4.79 -6.82
N SER A 94 3.98 -4.22 -7.55
CA SER A 94 3.87 -2.86 -8.06
C SER A 94 4.21 -2.83 -9.53
N LEU A 95 3.47 -2.05 -10.30
CA LEU A 95 3.82 -1.75 -11.68
C LEU A 95 4.99 -0.78 -11.68
N ASN A 96 6.18 -1.29 -11.94
CA ASN A 96 7.41 -0.52 -12.03
C ASN A 96 7.89 -0.41 -13.50
N GLU A 97 9.10 0.08 -13.68
CA GLU A 97 9.69 0.26 -15.03
C GLU A 97 9.85 -1.06 -15.78
N GLU A 98 9.98 -2.16 -15.07
CA GLU A 98 10.14 -3.50 -15.65
C GLU A 98 8.88 -3.96 -16.40
N TYR A 99 7.69 -3.51 -15.98
CA TYR A 99 6.38 -3.87 -16.55
C TYR A 99 5.84 -2.84 -17.51
N SER A 100 6.67 -1.89 -17.98
CA SER A 100 6.25 -0.84 -18.91
C SER A 100 7.40 -0.37 -19.77
N TYR A 101 7.09 0.13 -20.96
CA TYR A 101 8.05 0.74 -21.87
C TYR A 101 7.60 2.14 -22.29
N PHE A 102 8.56 2.96 -22.72
CA PHE A 102 8.28 4.28 -23.26
C PHE A 102 7.77 4.20 -24.69
N TYR A 103 6.72 4.95 -24.97
CA TYR A 103 6.18 5.12 -26.31
C TYR A 103 6.08 6.62 -26.64
N GLY A 104 6.69 7.01 -27.75
CA GLY A 104 6.64 8.39 -28.25
C GLY A 104 5.31 8.66 -28.93
N THR A 105 4.65 9.75 -28.55
CA THR A 105 3.45 10.26 -29.21
C THR A 105 3.71 11.67 -29.73
N THR A 106 2.83 12.19 -30.57
CA THR A 106 2.88 13.59 -31.04
C THR A 106 2.78 14.62 -29.93
N SER A 107 2.21 14.24 -28.77
CA SER A 107 2.02 15.09 -27.60
C SER A 107 3.06 14.87 -26.50
N GLY A 108 4.04 13.99 -26.71
CA GLY A 108 5.08 13.67 -25.74
C GLY A 108 5.31 12.16 -25.60
N THR A 109 6.10 11.80 -24.58
CA THR A 109 6.38 10.40 -24.27
C THR A 109 5.42 9.89 -23.20
N VAL A 110 4.77 8.77 -23.47
CA VAL A 110 3.89 8.06 -22.52
C VAL A 110 4.50 6.70 -22.17
N ARG A 111 4.11 6.14 -21.03
CA ARG A 111 4.44 4.76 -20.69
C ARG A 111 3.27 3.85 -21.02
N ILE A 112 3.57 2.76 -21.68
CA ILE A 112 2.61 1.72 -22.05
C ILE A 112 2.94 0.45 -21.24
N PRO A 113 1.95 -0.21 -20.62
CA PRO A 113 2.17 -1.47 -19.93
C PRO A 113 2.67 -2.56 -20.90
N ASP A 114 3.69 -3.29 -20.49
CA ASP A 114 4.10 -4.52 -21.14
C ASP A 114 3.12 -5.64 -20.71
N ARG A 115 2.26 -6.06 -21.62
CA ARG A 115 1.17 -6.98 -21.31
C ARG A 115 1.66 -8.38 -20.95
N GLU A 116 2.78 -8.83 -21.54
CA GLU A 116 3.33 -10.15 -21.26
C GLU A 116 3.92 -10.18 -19.85
N ARG A 117 4.76 -9.22 -19.49
CA ARG A 117 5.34 -9.09 -18.16
C ARG A 117 4.29 -8.79 -17.09
N LEU A 118 3.26 -8.02 -17.46
CA LEU A 118 2.13 -7.77 -16.55
C LEU A 118 1.35 -9.06 -16.24
N ALA A 119 1.16 -9.92 -17.24
CA ALA A 119 0.52 -11.22 -17.02
C ALA A 119 1.33 -12.09 -16.06
N GLU A 120 2.67 -12.15 -16.22
CA GLU A 120 3.55 -12.85 -15.28
C GLU A 120 3.44 -12.30 -13.85
N LEU A 121 3.41 -10.97 -13.68
CA LEU A 121 3.22 -10.35 -12.37
C LEU A 121 1.88 -10.74 -11.74
N LEU A 122 0.80 -10.74 -12.51
CA LEU A 122 -0.53 -11.12 -12.03
C LEU A 122 -0.58 -12.60 -11.61
N VAL A 123 0.01 -13.49 -12.39
CA VAL A 123 0.13 -14.92 -12.03
C VAL A 123 0.93 -15.09 -10.75
N ASN A 124 2.03 -14.37 -10.59
CA ASN A 124 2.86 -14.45 -9.38
C ASN A 124 2.14 -13.96 -8.12
N ILE A 125 1.22 -12.99 -8.23
CA ILE A 125 0.49 -12.43 -7.09
C ILE A 125 -0.79 -13.20 -6.81
N PHE A 126 -1.56 -13.55 -7.83
CA PHE A 126 -2.91 -14.10 -7.70
C PHE A 126 -3.00 -15.61 -7.99
N GLY A 127 -1.93 -16.22 -8.52
CA GLY A 127 -1.93 -17.60 -8.95
C GLY A 127 -2.46 -17.79 -10.38
N GLU A 128 -2.33 -19.01 -10.89
CA GLU A 128 -2.87 -19.40 -12.19
C GLU A 128 -4.41 -19.48 -12.10
N GLY A 129 -5.11 -18.73 -12.95
CA GLY A 129 -6.58 -18.82 -13.04
C GLY A 129 -7.32 -17.49 -13.08
N TYR A 130 -6.60 -16.38 -13.23
CA TYR A 130 -7.18 -15.05 -13.46
C TYR A 130 -6.90 -14.56 -14.88
#